data_23317682bd739c516ac2ac7ecad165ba
#
_entry.id   23317682bd739c516ac2ac7ecad165ba
#
_cell.length_a   1.000
_cell.length_b   1.000
_cell.length_c   1.000
_cell.angle_alpha   90.00
_cell.angle_beta   90.00
_cell.angle_gamma   90.00
#
_symmetry.space_group_name_H-M   'P 1'
#
loop_
_entity.id
_entity.type
_entity.pdbx_description
1 polymer ?
#
loop_
_entity_poly.entity_id
_entity_poly.type
_entity_poly.pdbx_seq_one_letter_code
_entity_poly.pdbx_strand_id
1 'polypeptide(L)'
;MKIRNFKKSDFTSVKSIYQQGIDTGNATFQKKAKGWSEWNSSFLITCRIVAELNNEVVGWAALSAASNRTVYNGVAEVSIYIAKNYANYGIGNSLLSELISKSENEGIWTLQAGIFPENESSIAIHSKNGFKTIGVREKLGKMNGAWRDILFMERRSKVVGI
;
A
#
# COMPACT_ATOMS: atom_id res chain seq x y z
N MET A 1 -18.74 5.66 -5.53
CA MET A 1 -17.40 5.63 -4.89
C MET A 1 -16.53 6.73 -5.49
N LYS A 2 -15.77 7.41 -4.64
CA LYS A 2 -14.87 8.49 -5.04
C LYS A 2 -13.48 8.22 -4.48
N ILE A 3 -12.45 8.31 -5.31
CA ILE A 3 -11.05 8.32 -4.87
C ILE A 3 -10.60 9.78 -4.80
N ARG A 4 -10.04 10.18 -3.69
CA ARG A 4 -9.58 11.56 -3.47
C ARG A 4 -8.32 11.61 -2.62
N ASN A 5 -7.68 12.78 -2.60
CA ASN A 5 -6.54 13.01 -1.73
C ASN A 5 -6.94 12.86 -0.25
N PHE A 6 -6.03 12.29 0.51
CA PHE A 6 -6.14 12.19 1.97
C PHE A 6 -6.15 13.60 2.61
N LYS A 7 -6.95 13.74 3.65
CA LYS A 7 -6.96 14.90 4.54
C LYS A 7 -6.66 14.43 5.96
N LYS A 8 -6.06 15.28 6.79
CA LYS A 8 -5.77 14.92 8.19
C LYS A 8 -7.01 14.43 8.95
N SER A 9 -8.18 14.99 8.64
CA SER A 9 -9.46 14.55 9.22
C SER A 9 -9.85 13.11 8.88
N ASP A 10 -9.25 12.50 7.86
CA ASP A 10 -9.48 11.10 7.51
C ASP A 10 -8.70 10.13 8.40
N PHE A 11 -7.73 10.64 9.17
CA PHE A 11 -6.77 9.76 9.86
C PHE A 11 -7.41 8.78 10.83
N THR A 12 -8.48 9.16 11.52
CA THR A 12 -9.20 8.24 12.41
C THR A 12 -9.69 7.01 11.66
N SER A 13 -10.28 7.20 10.48
CA SER A 13 -10.74 6.10 9.62
C SER A 13 -9.56 5.31 9.05
N VAL A 14 -8.52 6.00 8.58
CA VAL A 14 -7.29 5.38 8.05
C VAL A 14 -6.65 4.47 9.11
N LYS A 15 -6.52 4.95 10.34
CA LYS A 15 -5.98 4.16 11.46
C LYS A 15 -6.82 2.93 11.78
N SER A 16 -8.14 3.09 11.80
CA SER A 16 -9.07 1.97 12.04
C SER A 16 -8.96 0.90 10.94
N ILE A 17 -8.94 1.32 9.68
CA ILE A 17 -8.80 0.39 8.54
C ILE A 17 -7.44 -0.31 8.57
N TYR A 18 -6.38 0.43 8.91
CA TYR A 18 -5.04 -0.15 9.08
C TYR A 18 -5.04 -1.24 10.17
N GLN A 19 -5.65 -0.96 11.33
CA GLN A 19 -5.77 -1.95 12.41
C GLN A 19 -6.56 -3.20 11.98
N GLN A 20 -7.63 -3.04 11.20
CA GLN A 20 -8.36 -4.16 10.63
C GLN A 20 -7.47 -5.05 9.75
N GLY A 21 -6.60 -4.44 8.94
CA GLY A 21 -5.61 -5.17 8.14
C GLY A 21 -4.60 -5.93 9.01
N ILE A 22 -4.06 -5.28 10.03
CA ILE A 22 -3.14 -5.89 11.00
C ILE A 22 -3.79 -7.13 11.64
N ASP A 23 -5.03 -7.02 12.04
CA ASP A 23 -5.78 -8.06 12.74
C ASP A 23 -6.02 -9.31 11.88
N THR A 24 -5.90 -9.22 10.54
CA THR A 24 -5.95 -10.39 9.66
C THR A 24 -4.75 -11.33 9.84
N GLY A 25 -3.62 -10.80 10.32
CA GLY A 25 -2.37 -11.54 10.40
C GLY A 25 -1.67 -11.75 9.06
N ASN A 26 -2.21 -11.25 7.95
CA ASN A 26 -1.69 -11.48 6.59
C ASN A 26 -1.48 -10.19 5.78
N ALA A 27 -1.49 -9.02 6.43
CA ALA A 27 -1.31 -7.76 5.74
C ALA A 27 0.05 -7.11 5.97
N THR A 28 0.62 -7.26 7.16
CA THR A 28 1.85 -6.56 7.56
C THR A 28 2.49 -7.23 8.78
N PHE A 29 3.80 -7.05 8.96
CA PHE A 29 4.49 -7.39 10.20
C PHE A 29 4.17 -6.43 11.36
N GLN A 30 3.58 -5.29 11.08
CA GLN A 30 3.18 -4.31 12.09
C GLN A 30 2.19 -4.94 13.07
N LYS A 31 2.42 -4.74 14.38
CA LYS A 31 1.58 -5.34 15.44
C LYS A 31 0.43 -4.43 15.85
N LYS A 32 0.59 -3.12 15.68
CA LYS A 32 -0.37 -2.10 16.09
C LYS A 32 -0.34 -0.95 15.09
N ALA A 33 -1.51 -0.40 14.77
CA ALA A 33 -1.61 0.77 13.92
C ALA A 33 -0.86 1.96 14.52
N LYS A 34 -0.06 2.62 13.69
CA LYS A 34 0.72 3.81 14.07
C LYS A 34 -0.20 4.96 14.47
N GLY A 35 0.24 5.79 15.40
CA GLY A 35 -0.39 7.08 15.68
C GLY A 35 -0.11 8.09 14.57
N TRP A 36 -0.72 9.28 14.66
CA TRP A 36 -0.60 10.29 13.60
C TRP A 36 0.84 10.66 13.27
N SER A 37 1.66 11.03 14.26
CA SER A 37 3.04 11.47 14.00
C SER A 37 3.87 10.41 13.29
N GLU A 38 3.80 9.18 13.74
CA GLU A 38 4.54 8.07 13.15
C GLU A 38 4.03 7.74 11.76
N TRP A 39 2.72 7.70 11.56
CA TRP A 39 2.12 7.47 10.26
C TRP A 39 2.49 8.58 9.28
N ASN A 40 2.37 9.83 9.71
CA ASN A 40 2.69 11.00 8.88
C ASN A 40 4.15 11.03 8.44
N SER A 41 5.08 10.64 9.31
CA SER A 41 6.51 10.58 8.98
C SER A 41 6.89 9.35 8.17
N SER A 42 6.11 8.28 8.21
CA SER A 42 6.39 7.03 7.50
C SER A 42 6.06 7.08 6.01
N PHE A 43 5.14 7.96 5.60
CA PHE A 43 4.67 8.04 4.22
C PHE A 43 5.04 9.36 3.57
N LEU A 44 5.27 9.32 2.26
CA LEU A 44 5.47 10.52 1.45
C LEU A 44 4.23 11.43 1.60
N ILE A 45 4.46 12.74 1.61
CA ILE A 45 3.35 13.73 1.72
C ILE A 45 2.46 13.67 0.48
N THR A 46 3.05 13.43 -0.67
CA THR A 46 2.35 13.19 -1.94
C THR A 46 1.84 11.75 -2.02
N CYS A 47 0.90 11.50 -2.92
CA CYS A 47 0.38 10.15 -3.19
C CYS A 47 -0.30 9.48 -1.98
N ARG A 48 -0.96 10.26 -1.13
CA ARG A 48 -1.84 9.77 -0.07
C ARG A 48 -3.29 9.92 -0.53
N ILE A 49 -3.99 8.81 -0.67
CA ILE A 49 -5.35 8.80 -1.19
C ILE A 49 -6.28 7.94 -0.34
N VAL A 50 -7.56 8.26 -0.39
CA VAL A 50 -8.62 7.50 0.26
C VAL A 50 -9.73 7.18 -0.73
N ALA A 51 -10.38 6.05 -0.52
CA ALA A 51 -11.63 5.70 -1.17
C ALA A 51 -12.78 6.09 -0.24
N GLU A 52 -13.71 6.88 -0.76
CA GLU A 52 -14.90 7.34 -0.05
C GLU A 52 -16.16 6.76 -0.69
N LEU A 53 -17.03 6.19 0.12
CA LEU A 53 -18.33 5.67 -0.30
C LEU A 53 -19.37 6.12 0.73
N ASN A 54 -20.45 6.75 0.25
CA ASN A 54 -21.51 7.29 1.13
C ASN A 54 -20.99 8.18 2.26
N ASN A 55 -20.02 9.04 1.95
CA ASN A 55 -19.32 9.92 2.88
C ASN A 55 -18.50 9.23 3.98
N GLU A 56 -18.21 7.94 3.81
CA GLU A 56 -17.33 7.19 4.69
C GLU A 56 -16.02 6.82 3.96
N VAL A 57 -14.90 6.91 4.64
CA VAL A 57 -13.62 6.40 4.16
C VAL A 57 -13.63 4.88 4.32
N VAL A 58 -13.54 4.17 3.20
CA VAL A 58 -13.62 2.70 3.15
C VAL A 58 -12.33 2.02 2.72
N GLY A 59 -11.31 2.79 2.40
CA GLY A 59 -9.98 2.31 2.06
C GLY A 59 -8.99 3.44 1.91
N TRP A 60 -7.71 3.12 1.94
CA TRP A 60 -6.65 4.10 1.73
C TRP A 60 -5.43 3.47 1.08
N ALA A 61 -4.62 4.30 0.43
CA ALA A 61 -3.34 3.91 -0.09
C ALA A 61 -2.33 5.06 0.06
N ALA A 62 -1.08 4.71 0.25
CA ALA A 62 0.02 5.67 0.37
C ALA A 62 1.34 5.03 -0.08
N LEU A 63 2.35 5.86 -0.26
CA LEU A 63 3.69 5.44 -0.64
C LEU A 63 4.69 5.81 0.44
N SER A 64 5.65 4.92 0.67
CA SER A 64 6.84 5.21 1.47
C SER A 64 8.10 5.14 0.61
N ALA A 65 9.11 5.93 0.95
CA ALA A 65 10.40 5.87 0.25
C ALA A 65 11.04 4.50 0.43
N ALA A 66 11.51 3.90 -0.66
CA ALA A 66 12.19 2.60 -0.60
C ALA A 66 13.62 2.71 -0.05
N SER A 67 14.26 3.88 -0.18
CA SER A 67 15.64 4.11 0.23
C SER A 67 15.90 5.59 0.51
N ASN A 68 16.91 5.86 1.34
CA ASN A 68 17.41 7.22 1.59
C ASN A 68 18.44 7.68 0.55
N ARG A 69 18.89 6.80 -0.34
CA ARG A 69 19.88 7.13 -1.36
C ARG A 69 19.20 7.90 -2.49
N THR A 70 19.82 9.02 -2.88
CA THR A 70 19.33 9.92 -3.94
C THR A 70 19.09 9.19 -5.27
N VAL A 71 19.93 8.22 -5.59
CA VAL A 71 19.79 7.42 -6.83
C VAL A 71 18.45 6.66 -6.89
N TYR A 72 17.81 6.42 -5.75
CA TYR A 72 16.51 5.74 -5.66
C TYR A 72 15.33 6.68 -5.32
N ASN A 73 15.47 7.98 -5.58
CA ASN A 73 14.39 8.96 -5.31
C ASN A 73 13.06 8.64 -5.98
N GLY A 74 13.07 7.94 -7.09
CA GLY A 74 11.89 7.55 -7.83
C GLY A 74 11.41 6.13 -7.52
N VAL A 75 11.87 5.52 -6.43
CA VAL A 75 11.44 4.18 -5.99
C VAL A 75 10.64 4.31 -4.71
N ALA A 76 9.42 3.77 -4.70
CA ALA A 76 8.53 3.84 -3.54
C ALA A 76 7.82 2.51 -3.30
N GLU A 77 7.43 2.29 -2.06
CA GLU A 77 6.71 1.10 -1.63
C GLU A 77 5.24 1.40 -1.38
N VAL A 78 4.38 0.53 -1.86
CA VAL A 78 2.92 0.63 -1.75
C VAL A 78 2.45 0.12 -0.40
N SER A 79 1.56 0.89 0.23
CA SER A 79 0.69 0.44 1.30
C SER A 79 -0.76 0.67 0.88
N ILE A 80 -1.59 -0.36 0.98
CA ILE A 80 -2.99 -0.31 0.58
C ILE A 80 -3.84 -1.16 1.52
N TYR A 81 -4.92 -0.59 2.02
CA TYR A 81 -5.80 -1.22 3.00
C TYR A 81 -7.26 -0.88 2.71
N ILE A 82 -8.12 -1.90 2.80
CA ILE A 82 -9.56 -1.78 2.58
C ILE A 82 -10.29 -2.17 3.86
N ALA A 83 -11.32 -1.42 4.21
CA ALA A 83 -12.18 -1.75 5.35
C ALA A 83 -12.82 -3.13 5.15
N LYS A 84 -12.83 -3.94 6.20
CA LYS A 84 -13.25 -5.35 6.18
C LYS A 84 -14.62 -5.55 5.51
N ASN A 85 -15.58 -4.69 5.81
CA ASN A 85 -16.94 -4.81 5.29
C ASN A 85 -17.05 -4.42 3.80
N TYR A 86 -15.99 -3.90 3.22
CA TYR A 86 -15.94 -3.45 1.82
C TYR A 86 -14.97 -4.28 0.97
N ALA A 87 -14.54 -5.43 1.48
CA ALA A 87 -13.73 -6.37 0.71
C ALA A 87 -14.49 -6.88 -0.53
N ASN A 88 -13.77 -7.13 -1.62
CA ASN A 88 -14.33 -7.66 -2.88
C ASN A 88 -15.30 -6.72 -3.64
N TYR A 89 -15.27 -5.41 -3.36
CA TYR A 89 -16.04 -4.39 -4.08
C TYR A 89 -15.21 -3.67 -5.16
N GLY A 90 -14.01 -4.16 -5.47
CA GLY A 90 -13.13 -3.54 -6.46
C GLY A 90 -12.40 -2.28 -5.97
N ILE A 91 -12.53 -1.94 -4.70
CA ILE A 91 -11.95 -0.71 -4.11
C ILE A 91 -10.42 -0.74 -4.18
N GLY A 92 -9.82 -1.88 -3.84
CA GLY A 92 -8.35 -2.04 -3.87
C GLY A 92 -7.78 -1.82 -5.27
N ASN A 93 -8.44 -2.36 -6.28
CA ASN A 93 -8.03 -2.15 -7.67
C ASN A 93 -8.11 -0.68 -8.08
N SER A 94 -9.19 0.00 -7.71
CA SER A 94 -9.37 1.43 -8.01
C SER A 94 -8.34 2.30 -7.28
N LEU A 95 -8.08 2.03 -6.01
CA LEU A 95 -7.06 2.74 -5.24
C LEU A 95 -5.67 2.54 -5.84
N LEU A 96 -5.30 1.31 -6.18
CA LEU A 96 -3.98 1.03 -6.73
C LEU A 96 -3.79 1.68 -8.11
N SER A 97 -4.79 1.63 -8.97
CA SER A 97 -4.77 2.30 -10.27
C SER A 97 -4.56 3.82 -10.14
N GLU A 98 -5.30 4.46 -9.24
CA GLU A 98 -5.15 5.91 -8.99
C GLU A 98 -3.79 6.24 -8.36
N LEU A 99 -3.32 5.40 -7.43
CA LEU A 99 -2.01 5.58 -6.81
C LEU A 99 -0.88 5.52 -7.84
N ILE A 100 -0.96 4.61 -8.81
CA ILE A 100 -0.01 4.48 -9.90
C ILE A 100 0.02 5.78 -10.72
N SER A 101 -1.14 6.28 -11.13
CA SER A 101 -1.24 7.52 -11.90
C SER A 101 -0.63 8.71 -11.15
N LYS A 102 -0.94 8.84 -9.87
CA LYS A 102 -0.38 9.91 -9.03
C LYS A 102 1.13 9.76 -8.85
N SER A 103 1.63 8.56 -8.68
CA SER A 103 3.06 8.30 -8.53
C SER A 103 3.86 8.70 -9.78
N GLU A 104 3.32 8.43 -10.95
CA GLU A 104 3.94 8.85 -12.20
C GLU A 104 3.95 10.37 -12.35
N ASN A 105 2.88 11.06 -11.96
CA ASN A 105 2.82 12.52 -11.94
C ASN A 105 3.86 13.15 -10.99
N GLU A 106 4.27 12.42 -9.96
CA GLU A 106 5.32 12.84 -9.01
C GLU A 106 6.73 12.37 -9.43
N GLY A 107 6.87 11.78 -10.62
CA GLY A 107 8.15 11.32 -11.14
C GLY A 107 8.67 10.03 -10.53
N ILE A 108 7.81 9.24 -9.90
CA ILE A 108 8.17 7.94 -9.33
C ILE A 108 8.16 6.90 -10.44
N TRP A 109 9.32 6.30 -10.71
CA TRP A 109 9.49 5.38 -11.84
C TRP A 109 9.33 3.90 -11.47
N THR A 110 9.48 3.56 -10.18
CA THR A 110 9.30 2.17 -9.71
C THR A 110 8.45 2.14 -8.45
N LEU A 111 7.44 1.28 -8.47
CA LEU A 111 6.67 0.90 -7.29
C LEU A 111 7.00 -0.54 -6.91
N GLN A 112 7.22 -0.77 -5.62
CA GLN A 112 7.43 -2.10 -5.07
C GLN A 112 6.37 -2.44 -4.03
N ALA A 113 6.13 -3.72 -3.81
CA ALA A 113 5.21 -4.22 -2.79
C ALA A 113 5.76 -5.51 -2.20
N GLY A 114 5.79 -5.59 -0.88
CA GLY A 114 6.05 -6.81 -0.14
C GLY A 114 4.72 -7.36 0.37
N ILE A 115 4.37 -8.57 -0.06
CA ILE A 115 3.06 -9.15 0.19
C ILE A 115 3.24 -10.55 0.79
N PHE A 116 2.53 -10.85 1.88
CA PHE A 116 2.49 -12.23 2.36
C PHE A 116 1.89 -13.14 1.28
N PRO A 117 2.51 -14.29 0.96
CA PRO A 117 2.00 -15.19 -0.07
C PRO A 117 0.56 -15.64 0.17
N GLU A 118 0.12 -15.66 1.42
CA GLU A 118 -1.25 -16.01 1.82
C GLU A 118 -2.28 -14.92 1.50
N ASN A 119 -1.82 -13.69 1.23
CA ASN A 119 -2.69 -12.57 0.85
C ASN A 119 -2.95 -12.58 -0.67
N GLU A 120 -3.70 -13.56 -1.12
CA GLU A 120 -3.97 -13.79 -2.54
C GLU A 120 -4.70 -12.62 -3.21
N SER A 121 -5.60 -11.96 -2.49
CA SER A 121 -6.34 -10.81 -3.02
C SER A 121 -5.42 -9.63 -3.32
N SER A 122 -4.45 -9.34 -2.46
CA SER A 122 -3.44 -8.30 -2.70
C SER A 122 -2.56 -8.64 -3.90
N ILE A 123 -2.09 -9.87 -3.99
CA ILE A 123 -1.29 -10.35 -5.13
C ILE A 123 -2.08 -10.16 -6.43
N ALA A 124 -3.36 -10.51 -6.44
CA ALA A 124 -4.21 -10.41 -7.62
C ALA A 124 -4.38 -8.96 -8.10
N ILE A 125 -4.65 -8.01 -7.20
CA ILE A 125 -4.80 -6.60 -7.61
C ILE A 125 -3.48 -5.98 -8.07
N HIS A 126 -2.35 -6.36 -7.47
CA HIS A 126 -1.03 -5.89 -7.92
C HIS A 126 -0.70 -6.46 -9.31
N SER A 127 -0.91 -7.74 -9.54
CA SER A 127 -0.72 -8.37 -10.85
C SER A 127 -1.59 -7.72 -11.92
N LYS A 128 -2.85 -7.47 -11.62
CA LYS A 128 -3.79 -6.79 -12.53
C LYS A 128 -3.34 -5.37 -12.91
N ASN A 129 -2.63 -4.70 -12.03
CA ASN A 129 -2.13 -3.34 -12.23
C ASN A 129 -0.66 -3.30 -12.73
N GLY A 130 -0.18 -4.38 -13.32
CA GLY A 130 1.11 -4.41 -14.00
C GLY A 130 2.32 -4.67 -13.10
N PHE A 131 2.11 -5.08 -11.86
CA PHE A 131 3.20 -5.57 -11.01
C PHE A 131 3.56 -6.98 -11.43
N LYS A 132 4.85 -7.28 -11.46
CA LYS A 132 5.37 -8.62 -11.68
C LYS A 132 6.03 -9.15 -10.42
N THR A 133 6.01 -10.45 -10.26
CA THR A 133 6.75 -11.12 -9.18
C THR A 133 8.25 -11.05 -9.47
N ILE A 134 9.02 -10.50 -8.53
CA ILE A 134 10.48 -10.52 -8.58
C ILE A 134 11.00 -11.81 -7.92
N GLY A 135 10.40 -12.22 -6.83
CA GLY A 135 10.76 -13.43 -6.12
C GLY A 135 10.13 -13.51 -4.74
N VAL A 136 10.40 -14.61 -4.05
CA VAL A 136 10.00 -14.82 -2.66
C VAL A 136 11.22 -14.61 -1.77
N ARG A 137 11.08 -13.76 -0.78
CA ARG A 137 12.07 -13.56 0.28
C ARG A 137 11.73 -14.52 1.42
N GLU A 138 12.44 -15.63 1.46
CA GLU A 138 12.19 -16.70 2.42
C GLU A 138 12.53 -16.27 3.84
N LYS A 139 11.62 -16.54 4.78
CA LYS A 139 11.80 -16.31 6.21
C LYS A 139 12.37 -14.91 6.51
N LEU A 140 11.79 -13.90 5.87
CA LEU A 140 12.27 -12.53 5.93
C LEU A 140 12.09 -11.92 7.32
N GLY A 141 11.00 -12.26 7.99
CA GLY A 141 10.68 -11.74 9.31
C GLY A 141 9.94 -12.77 10.16
N LYS A 142 9.98 -12.55 11.47
CA LYS A 142 9.31 -13.40 12.44
C LYS A 142 8.06 -12.71 12.97
N MET A 143 6.95 -13.42 12.99
CA MET A 143 5.66 -12.90 13.42
C MET A 143 4.99 -13.94 14.31
N ASN A 144 4.65 -13.55 15.55
CA ASN A 144 4.04 -14.44 16.53
C ASN A 144 4.79 -15.79 16.68
N GLY A 145 6.13 -15.72 16.70
CA GLY A 145 6.98 -16.90 16.84
C GLY A 145 7.22 -17.71 15.58
N ALA A 146 6.57 -17.36 14.45
CA ALA A 146 6.72 -18.05 13.18
C ALA A 146 7.45 -17.19 12.14
N TRP A 147 8.39 -17.81 11.41
CA TRP A 147 9.02 -17.18 10.25
C TRP A 147 8.03 -17.06 9.10
N ARG A 148 8.02 -15.89 8.46
CA ARG A 148 7.12 -15.59 7.34
C ARG A 148 7.92 -15.21 6.10
N ASP A 149 7.46 -15.74 4.97
CA ASP A 149 7.95 -15.37 3.65
C ASP A 149 7.26 -14.10 3.16
N ILE A 150 7.93 -13.34 2.29
CA ILE A 150 7.36 -12.19 1.59
C ILE A 150 7.52 -12.38 0.09
N LEU A 151 6.42 -12.34 -0.64
CA LEU A 151 6.43 -12.20 -2.09
C LEU A 151 6.75 -10.75 -2.44
N PHE A 152 7.85 -10.54 -3.16
CA PHE A 152 8.26 -9.22 -3.61
C PHE A 152 7.79 -8.99 -5.03
N MET A 153 7.01 -7.92 -5.23
CA MET A 153 6.48 -7.51 -6.53
C MET A 153 6.95 -6.11 -6.90
N GLU A 154 7.04 -5.85 -8.19
CA GLU A 154 7.52 -4.57 -8.72
C GLU A 154 6.77 -4.17 -9.98
N ARG A 155 6.49 -2.87 -10.09
CA ARG A 155 6.00 -2.25 -11.30
C ARG A 155 6.96 -1.16 -11.76
N ARG A 156 7.50 -1.28 -12.98
CA ARG A 156 8.31 -0.23 -13.60
C ARG A 156 7.44 0.65 -14.49
N SER A 157 7.46 1.95 -14.28
CA SER A 157 6.74 2.90 -15.14
C SER A 157 7.26 2.85 -16.59
N LYS A 158 6.35 3.01 -17.54
CA LYS A 158 6.65 3.19 -18.97
C LYS A 158 6.45 4.65 -19.40
N VAL A 159 6.14 5.52 -18.46
CA VAL A 159 5.78 6.93 -18.69
C VAL A 159 6.88 7.85 -18.16
N VAL A 160 7.45 7.54 -17.01
CA VAL A 160 8.49 8.36 -16.36
C VAL A 160 9.76 7.54 -16.12
N GLY A 161 10.90 8.25 -16.08
CA GLY A 161 12.21 7.60 -15.90
C GLY A 161 12.64 6.76 -17.10
N ILE A 162 12.23 7.13 -18.29
CA ILE A 162 12.57 6.47 -19.56
C ILE A 162 13.74 7.15 -20.26
#